data_844a1e9c308499c375b795c60c7e44eb
#
_entry.id   844a1e9c308499c375b795c60c7e44eb
#
_cell.length_a   1.000
_cell.length_b   1.000
_cell.length_c   1.000
_cell.angle_alpha   90.00
_cell.angle_beta   90.00
_cell.angle_gamma   90.00
#
_symmetry.space_group_name_H-M   'P 1'
#
loop_
_entity.id
_entity.type
_entity.pdbx_description
1 polymer ?
#
loop_
_entity_poly.entity_id
_entity_poly.type
_entity_poly.pdbx_seq_one_letter_code
_entity_poly.pdbx_strand_id
1 'polypeptide(L)'
;MNTRSPNTPYWLRNGHADTLFAKLLQGKAPDYRRELLPDSTGKTQVAYDFVDSSDPDAPLVVLFHGLEGSSESHYAVELMKAVQQRGWNGVVAHFRSCGGIENTAPVFYHLGDTPEIAFMLNTLARRYSTIYAVGVSLGGNALAKYLGEQGSNAVPRASAVVSAPVDAVAAGTRFDQGMTRLIYTRYFLNSLLPKAQAIPRFQTALSRQNCKTLGDFDDRFTAPLHGFADRHDYYRRNSCKPFLKGVNTPLLLLNAVNDPFLPPEVLPTGRDVSSAVTLLQPAYGGHVGFVSRNQGRLNLQWLPQTVLNYFKQYQP
;
A
#
# COMPACT_ATOMS: atom_id res chain seq x y z
N MET A 1 -22.75 7.91 4.30
CA MET A 1 -21.70 8.03 3.22
C MET A 1 -22.34 7.88 1.87
N ASN A 2 -22.15 8.84 0.98
CA ASN A 2 -22.56 8.68 -0.42
C ASN A 2 -21.38 7.98 -1.17
N THR A 3 -21.19 6.70 -0.88
CA THR A 3 -20.13 5.84 -1.46
C THR A 3 -20.59 5.35 -2.83
N ARG A 4 -20.82 6.29 -3.75
CA ARG A 4 -21.05 5.90 -5.15
C ARG A 4 -19.78 5.25 -5.66
N SER A 5 -19.91 4.09 -6.29
CA SER A 5 -18.80 3.44 -7.04
C SER A 5 -18.16 4.43 -8.02
N PRO A 6 -16.88 4.25 -8.39
CA PRO A 6 -16.28 5.06 -9.43
C PRO A 6 -17.12 4.98 -10.71
N ASN A 7 -17.30 6.10 -11.40
CA ASN A 7 -17.99 6.13 -12.69
C ASN A 7 -17.02 5.63 -13.78
N THR A 8 -16.68 4.33 -13.70
CA THR A 8 -15.71 3.70 -14.58
C THR A 8 -16.31 3.53 -15.99
N PRO A 9 -15.66 4.06 -17.04
CA PRO A 9 -16.08 3.85 -18.42
C PRO A 9 -16.19 2.36 -18.77
N TYR A 10 -17.14 2.01 -19.65
CA TYR A 10 -17.40 0.62 -20.01
C TYR A 10 -16.14 -0.12 -20.50
N TRP A 11 -15.32 0.52 -21.31
CA TRP A 11 -14.09 -0.07 -21.86
C TRP A 11 -12.94 -0.21 -20.86
N LEU A 12 -13.03 0.40 -19.67
CA LEU A 12 -12.08 0.23 -18.55
C LEU A 12 -12.59 -0.74 -17.47
N ARG A 13 -13.73 -1.40 -17.65
CA ARG A 13 -14.25 -2.34 -16.66
C ARG A 13 -13.47 -3.65 -16.55
N ASN A 14 -12.46 -3.86 -17.41
CA ASN A 14 -11.46 -4.90 -17.24
C ASN A 14 -10.44 -4.45 -16.18
N GLY A 15 -10.19 -5.29 -15.16
CA GLY A 15 -9.30 -4.96 -14.04
C GLY A 15 -7.87 -4.64 -14.47
N HIS A 16 -7.31 -5.35 -15.46
CA HIS A 16 -5.99 -5.05 -16.01
C HIS A 16 -5.97 -3.70 -16.74
N ALA A 17 -7.01 -3.42 -17.53
CA ALA A 17 -7.11 -2.15 -18.26
C ALA A 17 -7.17 -0.96 -17.32
N ASP A 18 -8.01 -1.02 -16.27
CA ASP A 18 -8.14 0.04 -15.26
C ASP A 18 -6.81 0.26 -14.51
N THR A 19 -6.17 -0.83 -14.07
CA THR A 19 -4.87 -0.80 -13.39
C THR A 19 -3.77 -0.11 -14.22
N LEU A 20 -3.68 -0.46 -15.50
CA LEU A 20 -2.62 0.07 -16.37
C LEU A 20 -2.92 1.50 -16.83
N PHE A 21 -4.19 1.78 -17.15
CA PHE A 21 -4.59 3.09 -17.67
C PHE A 21 -4.47 4.21 -16.63
N ALA A 22 -4.64 3.89 -15.35
CA ALA A 22 -4.46 4.85 -14.26
C ALA A 22 -3.08 5.53 -14.29
N LYS A 23 -2.02 4.79 -14.65
CA LYS A 23 -0.67 5.35 -14.79
C LYS A 23 -0.56 6.41 -15.88
N LEU A 24 -1.37 6.32 -16.94
CA LEU A 24 -1.38 7.29 -18.03
C LEU A 24 -2.09 8.59 -17.68
N LEU A 25 -2.96 8.55 -16.67
CA LEU A 25 -3.70 9.73 -16.19
C LEU A 25 -2.99 10.47 -15.06
N GLN A 26 -1.85 9.97 -14.62
CA GLN A 26 -1.07 10.59 -13.55
C GLN A 26 -0.68 12.02 -13.94
N GLY A 27 -0.98 12.97 -13.05
CA GLY A 27 -0.50 14.35 -13.19
C GLY A 27 0.92 14.54 -12.66
N LYS A 28 1.45 15.77 -12.76
CA LYS A 28 2.73 16.14 -12.14
C LYS A 28 2.67 15.91 -10.63
N ALA A 29 3.72 15.35 -10.03
CA ALA A 29 3.86 15.23 -8.59
C ALA A 29 3.87 16.61 -7.90
N PRO A 30 3.40 16.73 -6.65
CA PRO A 30 3.62 17.93 -5.86
C PRO A 30 5.12 18.17 -5.63
N ASP A 31 5.47 19.39 -5.27
CA ASP A 31 6.83 19.68 -4.84
C ASP A 31 6.98 19.17 -3.39
N TYR A 32 7.69 18.03 -3.26
CA TYR A 32 7.90 17.39 -1.98
C TYR A 32 9.10 17.99 -1.23
N ARG A 33 8.96 18.17 0.08
CA ARG A 33 10.06 18.39 0.99
C ARG A 33 10.53 17.05 1.53
N ARG A 34 11.72 16.62 1.16
CA ARG A 34 12.27 15.32 1.55
C ARG A 34 13.04 15.39 2.86
N GLU A 35 12.75 14.46 3.77
CA GLU A 35 13.56 14.15 4.94
C GLU A 35 14.06 12.70 4.86
N LEU A 36 15.28 12.47 5.36
CA LEU A 36 15.82 11.11 5.54
C LEU A 36 15.82 10.82 7.04
N LEU A 37 15.12 9.77 7.45
CA LEU A 37 15.01 9.36 8.84
C LEU A 37 15.50 7.91 9.00
N PRO A 38 15.97 7.50 10.20
CA PRO A 38 16.30 6.11 10.44
C PRO A 38 15.11 5.17 10.20
N ASP A 39 15.39 3.94 9.80
CA ASP A 39 14.44 2.84 9.80
C ASP A 39 14.29 2.24 11.22
N SER A 40 13.39 1.28 11.40
CA SER A 40 13.17 0.61 12.69
C SER A 40 14.40 -0.16 13.21
N THR A 41 15.36 -0.48 12.36
CA THR A 41 16.62 -1.15 12.76
C THR A 41 17.71 -0.18 13.18
N GLY A 42 17.60 1.11 12.84
CA GLY A 42 18.63 2.12 12.99
C GLY A 42 19.87 1.91 12.11
N LYS A 43 19.81 1.00 11.13
CA LYS A 43 20.97 0.62 10.29
C LYS A 43 20.90 1.20 8.87
N THR A 44 19.78 1.75 8.48
CA THR A 44 19.60 2.45 7.20
C THR A 44 18.72 3.66 7.39
N GLN A 45 18.68 4.52 6.37
CA GLN A 45 17.72 5.61 6.29
C GLN A 45 16.63 5.30 5.28
N VAL A 46 15.47 5.89 5.49
CA VAL A 46 14.33 5.85 4.56
C VAL A 46 13.85 7.27 4.26
N ALA A 47 13.35 7.48 3.06
CA ALA A 47 12.86 8.79 2.66
C ALA A 47 11.42 9.02 3.13
N TYR A 48 11.16 10.23 3.59
CA TYR A 48 9.83 10.76 3.87
C TYR A 48 9.62 11.99 2.99
N ASP A 49 8.69 11.90 2.06
CA ASP A 49 8.37 13.00 1.13
C ASP A 49 7.11 13.71 1.61
N PHE A 50 7.30 14.91 2.17
CA PHE A 50 6.25 15.72 2.78
C PHE A 50 5.61 16.69 1.79
N VAL A 51 4.33 16.91 1.98
CA VAL A 51 3.59 18.09 1.54
C VAL A 51 3.09 18.82 2.78
N ASP A 52 3.56 20.04 2.98
CA ASP A 52 3.33 20.79 4.21
C ASP A 52 2.09 21.68 4.08
N SER A 53 1.32 21.79 5.16
CA SER A 53 0.25 22.76 5.35
C SER A 53 0.81 24.08 5.89
N SER A 54 0.14 25.19 5.62
CA SER A 54 0.38 26.47 6.29
C SER A 54 -0.20 26.52 7.71
N ASP A 55 -1.12 25.61 8.04
CA ASP A 55 -1.72 25.46 9.37
C ASP A 55 -0.89 24.45 10.18
N PRO A 56 -0.23 24.85 11.28
CA PRO A 56 0.59 23.98 12.11
C PRO A 56 -0.23 22.89 12.81
N ASP A 57 -1.52 23.12 13.03
CA ASP A 57 -2.42 22.16 13.69
C ASP A 57 -3.15 21.22 12.72
N ALA A 58 -2.90 21.40 11.41
CA ALA A 58 -3.49 20.56 10.40
C ALA A 58 -3.10 19.08 10.58
N PRO A 59 -4.04 18.14 10.40
CA PRO A 59 -3.76 16.72 10.52
C PRO A 59 -2.76 16.25 9.47
N LEU A 60 -2.01 15.19 9.79
CA LEU A 60 -1.11 14.51 8.88
C LEU A 60 -1.78 13.30 8.25
N VAL A 61 -1.70 13.17 6.93
CA VAL A 61 -2.02 11.95 6.19
C VAL A 61 -0.73 11.23 5.81
N VAL A 62 -0.50 10.05 6.39
CA VAL A 62 0.67 9.19 6.09
C VAL A 62 0.27 8.17 5.04
N LEU A 63 1.05 8.03 3.96
CA LEU A 63 0.88 7.02 2.93
C LEU A 63 2.00 5.99 2.97
N PHE A 64 1.63 4.71 3.12
CA PHE A 64 2.48 3.53 2.93
C PHE A 64 2.22 2.95 1.55
N HIS A 65 3.22 2.94 0.69
CA HIS A 65 3.08 2.58 -0.73
C HIS A 65 3.03 1.06 -0.96
N GLY A 66 2.64 0.66 -2.18
CA GLY A 66 2.66 -0.74 -2.63
C GLY A 66 4.07 -1.25 -2.97
N LEU A 67 4.14 -2.51 -3.41
CA LEU A 67 5.39 -3.14 -3.85
C LEU A 67 6.11 -2.27 -4.90
N GLU A 68 7.39 -1.93 -4.63
CA GLU A 68 8.23 -1.08 -5.48
C GLU A 68 7.63 0.30 -5.80
N GLY A 69 6.72 0.79 -4.94
CA GLY A 69 6.13 2.11 -5.05
C GLY A 69 7.01 3.23 -4.49
N SER A 70 6.54 4.47 -4.68
CA SER A 70 7.18 5.68 -4.17
C SER A 70 6.18 6.84 -4.14
N SER A 71 6.65 8.04 -3.75
CA SER A 71 5.92 9.30 -3.87
C SER A 71 5.55 9.65 -5.32
N GLU A 72 6.23 9.05 -6.30
CA GLU A 72 5.95 9.18 -7.74
C GLU A 72 4.86 8.23 -8.24
N SER A 73 4.35 7.33 -7.42
CA SER A 73 3.25 6.44 -7.81
C SER A 73 1.97 7.25 -8.07
N HIS A 74 1.21 6.92 -9.11
CA HIS A 74 0.01 7.67 -9.52
C HIS A 74 -0.97 7.92 -8.36
N TYR A 75 -1.20 6.93 -7.50
CA TYR A 75 -2.08 7.06 -6.34
C TYR A 75 -1.49 7.95 -5.25
N ALA A 76 -0.15 7.95 -5.07
CA ALA A 76 0.53 8.81 -4.12
C ALA A 76 0.45 10.27 -4.56
N VAL A 77 0.77 10.54 -5.83
CA VAL A 77 0.66 11.86 -6.44
C VAL A 77 -0.74 12.45 -6.29
N GLU A 78 -1.77 11.69 -6.66
CA GLU A 78 -3.15 12.20 -6.60
C GLU A 78 -3.67 12.35 -5.17
N LEU A 79 -3.27 11.46 -4.23
CA LEU A 79 -3.61 11.60 -2.82
C LEU A 79 -2.94 12.83 -2.21
N MET A 80 -1.63 13.02 -2.43
CA MET A 80 -0.89 14.14 -1.84
C MET A 80 -1.38 15.50 -2.38
N LYS A 81 -1.74 15.58 -3.66
CA LYS A 81 -2.42 16.77 -4.21
C LYS A 81 -3.76 17.05 -3.51
N ALA A 82 -4.57 16.03 -3.32
CA ALA A 82 -5.86 16.19 -2.66
C ALA A 82 -5.71 16.57 -1.18
N VAL A 83 -4.65 16.09 -0.51
CA VAL A 83 -4.27 16.47 0.86
C VAL A 83 -3.90 17.95 0.90
N GLN A 84 -3.03 18.44 0.00
CA GLN A 84 -2.67 19.86 -0.12
C GLN A 84 -3.90 20.74 -0.38
N GLN A 85 -4.78 20.34 -1.28
CA GLN A 85 -6.02 21.08 -1.60
C GLN A 85 -6.95 21.22 -0.39
N ARG A 86 -6.84 20.34 0.60
CA ARG A 86 -7.58 20.41 1.87
C ARG A 86 -6.87 21.23 2.95
N GLY A 87 -5.68 21.73 2.69
CA GLY A 87 -4.86 22.41 3.68
C GLY A 87 -4.34 21.47 4.77
N TRP A 88 -4.21 20.16 4.49
CA TRP A 88 -3.68 19.18 5.41
C TRP A 88 -2.21 18.89 5.13
N ASN A 89 -1.50 18.39 6.13
CA ASN A 89 -0.16 17.83 5.96
C ASN A 89 -0.26 16.44 5.33
N GLY A 90 0.70 16.10 4.48
CA GLY A 90 0.81 14.75 3.92
C GLY A 90 2.26 14.27 3.93
N VAL A 91 2.45 12.96 3.99
CA VAL A 91 3.76 12.34 3.84
C VAL A 91 3.65 10.98 3.16
N VAL A 92 4.53 10.73 2.20
CA VAL A 92 4.78 9.39 1.69
C VAL A 92 5.98 8.83 2.45
N ALA A 93 5.74 7.86 3.33
CA ALA A 93 6.76 7.15 4.07
C ALA A 93 7.25 5.97 3.22
N HIS A 94 8.50 6.03 2.74
CA HIS A 94 9.04 5.00 1.89
C HIS A 94 9.54 3.81 2.71
N PHE A 95 9.27 2.62 2.21
CA PHE A 95 9.92 1.42 2.73
C PHE A 95 11.40 1.37 2.32
N ARG A 96 12.20 0.55 3.02
CA ARG A 96 13.61 0.29 2.72
C ARG A 96 13.83 -0.01 1.23
N SER A 97 14.92 0.44 0.66
CA SER A 97 15.24 0.31 -0.78
C SER A 97 14.27 1.03 -1.74
N CYS A 98 13.36 1.86 -1.24
CA CYS A 98 12.41 2.63 -2.04
C CYS A 98 12.68 4.13 -1.95
N GLY A 99 12.04 4.93 -2.83
CA GLY A 99 12.25 6.38 -2.85
C GLY A 99 13.66 6.83 -3.26
N GLY A 100 14.45 5.96 -3.91
CA GLY A 100 15.80 6.27 -4.37
C GLY A 100 16.89 6.17 -3.29
N ILE A 101 16.59 5.63 -2.12
CA ILE A 101 17.54 5.44 -1.01
C ILE A 101 18.03 3.99 -1.00
N GLU A 102 19.36 3.84 -0.96
CA GLU A 102 20.00 2.52 -0.84
C GLU A 102 19.79 1.95 0.56
N ASN A 103 19.49 0.67 0.63
CA ASN A 103 19.31 -0.04 1.89
C ASN A 103 20.62 -0.63 2.38
N THR A 104 21.12 -0.16 3.51
CA THR A 104 22.30 -0.70 4.19
C THR A 104 21.98 -1.65 5.35
N ALA A 105 20.68 -1.81 5.69
CA ALA A 105 20.25 -2.76 6.70
C ALA A 105 20.25 -4.21 6.15
N PRO A 106 20.50 -5.22 7.01
CA PRO A 106 20.47 -6.63 6.62
C PRO A 106 19.05 -7.21 6.52
N VAL A 107 18.05 -6.36 6.35
CA VAL A 107 16.63 -6.69 6.22
C VAL A 107 16.03 -5.96 5.02
N PHE A 108 14.91 -6.47 4.52
CA PHE A 108 14.17 -5.87 3.42
C PHE A 108 12.74 -5.58 3.87
N TYR A 109 11.96 -4.80 3.12
CA TYR A 109 10.56 -4.62 3.43
C TYR A 109 9.71 -5.80 2.92
N HIS A 110 8.60 -6.08 3.57
CA HIS A 110 7.72 -7.19 3.20
C HIS A 110 6.25 -6.95 3.62
N LEU A 111 5.35 -7.86 3.18
CA LEU A 111 3.89 -7.75 3.38
C LEU A 111 3.45 -7.53 4.84
N GLY A 112 4.19 -8.04 5.79
CA GLY A 112 3.84 -8.00 7.20
C GLY A 112 4.82 -7.22 8.05
N ASP A 113 5.52 -6.23 7.49
CA ASP A 113 6.52 -5.41 8.19
C ASP A 113 5.86 -4.41 9.15
N THR A 114 5.06 -4.97 10.09
CA THR A 114 4.34 -4.17 11.10
C THR A 114 5.25 -3.46 12.09
N PRO A 115 6.46 -3.97 12.43
CA PRO A 115 7.42 -3.21 13.23
C PRO A 115 7.86 -1.91 12.55
N GLU A 116 8.06 -1.92 11.22
CA GLU A 116 8.41 -0.72 10.47
C GLU A 116 7.25 0.28 10.41
N ILE A 117 6.02 -0.20 10.15
CA ILE A 117 4.81 0.63 10.22
C ILE A 117 4.69 1.31 11.61
N ALA A 118 4.85 0.54 12.68
CA ALA A 118 4.79 1.06 14.05
C ALA A 118 5.86 2.13 14.30
N PHE A 119 7.10 1.87 13.88
CA PHE A 119 8.21 2.80 14.04
C PHE A 119 7.98 4.12 13.31
N MET A 120 7.57 4.05 12.04
CA MET A 120 7.25 5.21 11.21
C MET A 120 6.13 6.05 11.82
N LEU A 121 5.03 5.42 12.24
CA LEU A 121 3.89 6.10 12.84
C LEU A 121 4.25 6.75 14.18
N ASN A 122 4.98 6.05 15.05
CA ASN A 122 5.43 6.61 16.33
C ASN A 122 6.41 7.77 16.15
N THR A 123 7.27 7.73 15.13
CA THR A 123 8.19 8.82 14.79
C THR A 123 7.41 10.07 14.38
N LEU A 124 6.37 9.91 13.58
CA LEU A 124 5.52 11.02 13.13
C LEU A 124 4.59 11.55 14.25
N ALA A 125 4.13 10.68 15.15
CA ALA A 125 3.27 11.06 16.28
C ALA A 125 3.96 11.98 17.31
N ARG A 126 5.28 12.08 17.27
CA ARG A 126 6.03 13.07 18.08
C ARG A 126 5.89 14.50 17.54
N ARG A 127 5.45 14.65 16.30
CA ARG A 127 5.38 15.93 15.57
C ARG A 127 3.95 16.36 15.24
N TYR A 128 3.04 15.42 15.12
CA TYR A 128 1.66 15.65 14.68
C TYR A 128 0.65 15.05 15.66
N SER A 129 -0.25 15.88 16.16
CA SER A 129 -1.27 15.48 17.15
C SER A 129 -2.37 14.58 16.56
N THR A 130 -2.68 14.76 15.29
CA THR A 130 -3.70 13.97 14.56
C THR A 130 -3.09 13.34 13.32
N ILE A 131 -3.08 12.00 13.28
CA ILE A 131 -2.55 11.22 12.16
C ILE A 131 -3.67 10.36 11.56
N TYR A 132 -3.80 10.43 10.24
CA TYR A 132 -4.52 9.48 9.41
C TYR A 132 -3.53 8.64 8.62
N ALA A 133 -3.79 7.34 8.45
CA ALA A 133 -2.91 6.47 7.70
C ALA A 133 -3.61 5.87 6.47
N VAL A 134 -2.90 5.87 5.35
CA VAL A 134 -3.33 5.22 4.10
C VAL A 134 -2.31 4.16 3.75
N GLY A 135 -2.75 2.94 3.52
CA GLY A 135 -1.89 1.86 3.00
C GLY A 135 -2.40 1.38 1.65
N VAL A 136 -1.51 1.22 0.68
CA VAL A 136 -1.85 0.77 -0.67
C VAL A 136 -1.18 -0.56 -0.96
N SER A 137 -1.95 -1.55 -1.46
CA SER A 137 -1.44 -2.85 -1.88
C SER A 137 -0.61 -3.52 -0.75
N LEU A 138 0.69 -3.79 -0.94
CA LEU A 138 1.60 -4.31 0.09
C LEU A 138 1.56 -3.46 1.36
N GLY A 139 1.69 -2.12 1.24
CA GLY A 139 1.61 -1.21 2.37
C GLY A 139 0.23 -1.21 3.04
N GLY A 140 -0.82 -1.48 2.26
CA GLY A 140 -2.18 -1.69 2.78
C GLY A 140 -2.30 -2.94 3.63
N ASN A 141 -1.72 -4.04 3.18
CA ASN A 141 -1.70 -5.27 3.97
C ASN A 141 -0.90 -5.11 5.27
N ALA A 142 0.28 -4.48 5.21
CA ALA A 142 1.11 -4.22 6.39
C ALA A 142 0.38 -3.30 7.39
N LEU A 143 -0.27 -2.23 6.91
CA LEU A 143 -1.05 -1.33 7.75
C LEU A 143 -2.26 -2.04 8.39
N ALA A 144 -3.04 -2.80 7.61
CA ALA A 144 -4.21 -3.51 8.15
C ALA A 144 -3.83 -4.55 9.21
N LYS A 145 -2.71 -5.27 8.99
CA LYS A 145 -2.14 -6.21 9.98
C LYS A 145 -1.71 -5.48 11.24
N TYR A 146 -0.97 -4.36 11.11
CA TYR A 146 -0.59 -3.50 12.23
C TYR A 146 -1.80 -3.04 13.06
N LEU A 147 -2.85 -2.54 12.39
CA LEU A 147 -4.06 -2.08 13.07
C LEU A 147 -4.75 -3.21 13.86
N GLY A 148 -4.78 -4.42 13.30
CA GLY A 148 -5.36 -5.58 13.99
C GLY A 148 -4.51 -6.09 15.14
N GLU A 149 -3.18 -6.00 15.05
CA GLU A 149 -2.24 -6.36 16.12
C GLU A 149 -2.26 -5.36 17.27
N GLN A 150 -2.38 -4.05 16.97
CA GLN A 150 -2.38 -2.99 17.98
C GLN A 150 -3.77 -2.75 18.60
N GLY A 151 -4.83 -3.07 17.88
CA GLY A 151 -6.20 -2.84 18.34
C GLY A 151 -6.44 -1.37 18.69
N SER A 152 -6.82 -1.08 19.93
CA SER A 152 -7.05 0.29 20.43
C SER A 152 -5.76 1.10 20.67
N ASN A 153 -4.58 0.46 20.65
CA ASN A 153 -3.29 1.13 20.80
C ASN A 153 -2.71 1.62 19.46
N ALA A 154 -3.41 1.41 18.35
CA ALA A 154 -2.97 1.88 17.04
C ALA A 154 -2.90 3.42 17.01
N VAL A 155 -1.77 3.94 16.50
CA VAL A 155 -1.48 5.38 16.44
C VAL A 155 -2.48 6.18 15.58
N PRO A 156 -2.89 5.73 14.37
CA PRO A 156 -3.77 6.54 13.53
C PRO A 156 -5.18 6.68 14.13
N ARG A 157 -5.70 7.90 14.09
CA ARG A 157 -7.10 8.20 14.48
C ARG A 157 -8.14 7.53 13.57
N ALA A 158 -7.82 7.43 12.28
CA ALA A 158 -8.55 6.62 11.30
C ALA A 158 -7.59 6.22 10.16
N SER A 159 -7.92 5.13 9.48
CA SER A 159 -7.09 4.58 8.41
C SER A 159 -7.89 4.21 7.18
N ALA A 160 -7.22 4.16 6.02
CA ALA A 160 -7.76 3.61 4.79
C ALA A 160 -6.76 2.61 4.20
N VAL A 161 -7.24 1.45 3.82
CA VAL A 161 -6.47 0.38 3.17
C VAL A 161 -7.05 0.15 1.80
N VAL A 162 -6.23 0.27 0.78
CA VAL A 162 -6.64 0.28 -0.63
C VAL A 162 -5.98 -0.86 -1.38
N SER A 163 -6.78 -1.69 -2.03
CA SER A 163 -6.32 -2.80 -2.89
C SER A 163 -5.30 -3.72 -2.19
N ALA A 164 -5.47 -3.95 -0.88
CA ALA A 164 -4.58 -4.82 -0.13
C ALA A 164 -4.76 -6.29 -0.52
N PRO A 165 -3.67 -7.07 -0.66
CA PRO A 165 -3.73 -8.51 -0.84
C PRO A 165 -4.09 -9.20 0.49
N VAL A 166 -5.34 -8.99 0.95
CA VAL A 166 -5.82 -9.44 2.28
C VAL A 166 -5.62 -10.94 2.55
N ASP A 167 -5.56 -11.73 1.49
CA ASP A 167 -5.12 -13.13 1.46
C ASP A 167 -3.92 -13.23 0.52
N ALA A 168 -2.72 -13.22 1.11
CA ALA A 168 -1.47 -13.22 0.35
C ALA A 168 -1.19 -14.58 -0.35
N VAL A 169 -1.79 -15.68 0.13
CA VAL A 169 -1.67 -16.99 -0.55
C VAL A 169 -2.42 -16.96 -1.87
N ALA A 170 -3.65 -16.47 -1.86
CA ALA A 170 -4.46 -16.32 -3.06
C ALA A 170 -3.85 -15.30 -4.04
N ALA A 171 -3.37 -14.17 -3.52
CA ALA A 171 -2.70 -13.14 -4.32
C ALA A 171 -1.41 -13.66 -4.97
N GLY A 172 -0.54 -14.35 -4.22
CA GLY A 172 0.68 -14.97 -4.74
C GLY A 172 0.39 -15.97 -5.87
N THR A 173 -0.63 -16.80 -5.69
CA THR A 173 -1.09 -17.73 -6.74
C THR A 173 -1.51 -16.99 -8.00
N ARG A 174 -2.25 -15.87 -7.87
CA ARG A 174 -2.65 -15.04 -9.04
C ARG A 174 -1.45 -14.39 -9.72
N PHE A 175 -0.44 -13.92 -8.96
CA PHE A 175 0.78 -13.35 -9.54
C PHE A 175 1.61 -14.37 -10.32
N ASP A 176 1.59 -15.64 -9.93
CA ASP A 176 2.37 -16.70 -10.56
C ASP A 176 1.69 -17.28 -11.80
N GLN A 177 0.45 -16.86 -12.15
CA GLN A 177 -0.38 -17.45 -13.21
C GLN A 177 -0.92 -16.42 -14.21
N GLY A 178 -1.27 -16.91 -15.40
CA GLY A 178 -2.06 -16.22 -16.42
C GLY A 178 -1.53 -14.85 -16.84
N MET A 179 -2.45 -13.94 -17.14
CA MET A 179 -2.15 -12.58 -17.60
C MET A 179 -1.40 -11.76 -16.53
N THR A 180 -1.70 -11.96 -15.24
CA THR A 180 -1.04 -11.26 -14.15
C THR A 180 0.46 -11.53 -14.14
N ARG A 181 0.86 -12.80 -14.30
CA ARG A 181 2.28 -13.18 -14.44
C ARG A 181 2.94 -12.50 -15.64
N LEU A 182 2.29 -12.54 -16.80
CA LEU A 182 2.86 -11.99 -18.04
C LEU A 182 3.08 -10.48 -17.97
N ILE A 183 2.13 -9.75 -17.39
CA ILE A 183 2.13 -8.29 -17.38
C ILE A 183 3.01 -7.73 -16.25
N TYR A 184 2.89 -8.26 -15.02
CA TYR A 184 3.43 -7.59 -13.83
C TYR A 184 4.69 -8.24 -13.26
N THR A 185 4.86 -9.58 -13.37
CA THR A 185 5.98 -10.27 -12.74
C THR A 185 7.33 -9.75 -13.23
N ARG A 186 7.48 -9.58 -14.56
CA ARG A 186 8.72 -9.06 -15.14
C ARG A 186 9.02 -7.63 -14.66
N TYR A 187 8.00 -6.81 -14.55
CA TYR A 187 8.13 -5.43 -14.06
C TYR A 187 8.70 -5.40 -12.64
N PHE A 188 8.10 -6.17 -11.71
CA PHE A 188 8.56 -6.22 -10.33
C PHE A 188 9.93 -6.87 -10.18
N LEU A 189 10.19 -8.01 -10.82
CA LEU A 189 11.48 -8.68 -10.74
C LEU A 189 12.63 -7.85 -11.32
N ASN A 190 12.38 -6.95 -12.28
CA ASN A 190 13.39 -6.03 -12.80
C ASN A 190 13.93 -5.08 -11.73
N SER A 191 13.08 -4.67 -10.81
CA SER A 191 13.46 -3.78 -9.70
C SER A 191 13.92 -4.54 -8.47
N LEU A 192 13.24 -5.63 -8.10
CA LEU A 192 13.52 -6.39 -6.88
C LEU A 192 14.86 -7.13 -6.91
N LEU A 193 15.18 -7.80 -8.03
CA LEU A 193 16.38 -8.63 -8.12
C LEU A 193 17.69 -7.84 -7.87
N PRO A 194 17.94 -6.68 -8.50
CA PRO A 194 19.16 -5.91 -8.23
C PRO A 194 19.27 -5.48 -6.76
N LYS A 195 18.16 -5.06 -6.15
CA LYS A 195 18.13 -4.65 -4.75
C LYS A 195 18.42 -5.82 -3.79
N ALA A 196 17.86 -6.99 -4.08
CA ALA A 196 18.09 -8.19 -3.28
C ALA A 196 19.53 -8.71 -3.45
N GLN A 197 20.09 -8.65 -4.66
CA GLN A 197 21.48 -9.01 -4.95
C GLN A 197 22.51 -8.08 -4.29
N ALA A 198 22.14 -6.85 -3.94
CA ALA A 198 22.97 -5.94 -3.17
C ALA A 198 23.25 -6.45 -1.73
N ILE A 199 22.41 -7.35 -1.22
CA ILE A 199 22.66 -8.02 0.06
C ILE A 199 23.62 -9.19 -0.17
N PRO A 200 24.84 -9.17 0.42
CA PRO A 200 25.92 -10.10 0.07
C PRO A 200 25.54 -11.60 0.09
N ARG A 201 24.72 -12.01 1.07
CA ARG A 201 24.23 -13.39 1.21
C ARG A 201 23.46 -13.88 -0.04
N PHE A 202 22.84 -12.99 -0.79
CA PHE A 202 21.95 -13.32 -1.91
C PHE A 202 22.53 -12.97 -3.28
N GLN A 203 23.73 -12.38 -3.34
CA GLN A 203 24.36 -11.91 -4.56
C GLN A 203 24.42 -12.96 -5.68
N THR A 204 24.76 -14.20 -5.33
CA THR A 204 24.86 -15.33 -6.28
C THR A 204 23.61 -16.22 -6.30
N ALA A 205 22.80 -16.19 -5.23
CA ALA A 205 21.63 -17.05 -5.09
C ALA A 205 20.44 -16.63 -5.96
N LEU A 206 20.40 -15.36 -6.38
CA LEU A 206 19.30 -14.77 -7.11
C LEU A 206 19.72 -14.43 -8.54
N SER A 207 18.95 -14.88 -9.51
CA SER A 207 19.12 -14.52 -10.93
C SER A 207 17.79 -14.62 -11.66
N ARG A 208 17.75 -14.03 -12.88
CA ARG A 208 16.60 -14.19 -13.78
C ARG A 208 16.36 -15.64 -14.24
N GLN A 209 17.37 -16.50 -14.17
CA GLN A 209 17.25 -17.90 -14.53
C GLN A 209 16.49 -18.70 -13.48
N ASN A 210 16.67 -18.37 -12.20
CA ASN A 210 16.09 -19.10 -11.08
C ASN A 210 14.92 -18.38 -10.36
N CYS A 211 14.65 -17.10 -10.69
CA CYS A 211 13.49 -16.35 -10.22
C CYS A 211 12.61 -15.94 -11.42
N LYS A 212 11.67 -16.80 -11.78
CA LYS A 212 10.74 -16.60 -12.91
C LYS A 212 9.40 -16.03 -12.49
N THR A 213 9.08 -16.12 -11.19
CA THR A 213 7.85 -15.65 -10.57
C THR A 213 8.16 -14.85 -9.30
N LEU A 214 7.17 -14.11 -8.78
CA LEU A 214 7.31 -13.48 -7.47
C LEU A 214 7.38 -14.52 -6.37
N GLY A 215 6.69 -15.65 -6.50
CA GLY A 215 6.81 -16.77 -5.59
C GLY A 215 8.22 -17.35 -5.53
N ASP A 216 8.92 -17.47 -6.68
CA ASP A 216 10.34 -17.88 -6.69
C ASP A 216 11.24 -16.89 -5.95
N PHE A 217 10.95 -15.59 -6.08
CA PHE A 217 11.67 -14.54 -5.36
C PHE A 217 11.43 -14.65 -3.85
N ASP A 218 10.18 -14.83 -3.45
CA ASP A 218 9.82 -14.95 -2.04
C ASP A 218 10.40 -16.20 -1.38
N ASP A 219 10.42 -17.35 -2.07
CA ASP A 219 11.05 -18.58 -1.57
C ASP A 219 12.57 -18.46 -1.42
N ARG A 220 13.23 -17.74 -2.33
CA ARG A 220 14.70 -17.66 -2.36
C ARG A 220 15.27 -16.47 -1.59
N PHE A 221 14.48 -15.45 -1.38
CA PHE A 221 14.92 -14.21 -0.76
C PHE A 221 14.07 -13.81 0.45
N THR A 222 12.77 -13.48 0.26
CA THR A 222 11.96 -12.91 1.33
C THR A 222 11.80 -13.85 2.50
N ALA A 223 11.44 -15.11 2.25
CA ALA A 223 11.24 -16.10 3.31
C ALA A 223 12.53 -16.36 4.11
N PRO A 224 13.67 -16.73 3.49
CA PRO A 224 14.90 -17.01 4.26
C PRO A 224 15.52 -15.76 4.89
N LEU A 225 15.32 -14.57 4.33
CA LEU A 225 15.81 -13.33 4.92
C LEU A 225 15.11 -13.00 6.23
N HIS A 226 13.80 -13.27 6.31
CA HIS A 226 12.95 -12.93 7.44
C HIS A 226 12.58 -14.13 8.34
N GLY A 227 13.22 -15.28 8.13
CA GLY A 227 13.05 -16.47 9.01
C GLY A 227 11.74 -17.21 8.83
N PHE A 228 11.11 -17.10 7.64
CA PHE A 228 9.99 -17.96 7.26
C PHE A 228 10.48 -19.25 6.63
N ALA A 229 9.73 -20.33 6.80
CA ALA A 229 10.10 -21.66 6.27
C ALA A 229 10.11 -21.68 4.73
N ASP A 230 9.11 -21.05 4.11
CA ASP A 230 8.92 -20.91 2.68
C ASP A 230 7.95 -19.73 2.38
N ARG A 231 7.66 -19.49 1.09
CA ARG A 231 6.69 -18.45 0.68
C ARG A 231 5.29 -18.69 1.24
N HIS A 232 4.87 -19.94 1.44
CA HIS A 232 3.52 -20.23 1.96
C HIS A 232 3.40 -19.90 3.44
N ASP A 233 4.45 -20.19 4.23
CA ASP A 233 4.56 -19.76 5.63
C ASP A 233 4.59 -18.23 5.71
N TYR A 234 5.39 -17.58 4.87
CA TYR A 234 5.44 -16.12 4.74
C TYR A 234 4.07 -15.53 4.44
N TYR A 235 3.37 -16.01 3.41
CA TYR A 235 2.05 -15.48 3.01
C TYR A 235 0.98 -15.71 4.08
N ARG A 236 0.90 -16.92 4.67
CA ARG A 236 -0.09 -17.22 5.72
C ARG A 236 0.08 -16.34 6.94
N ARG A 237 1.30 -16.17 7.44
CA ARG A 237 1.60 -15.37 8.64
C ARG A 237 1.44 -13.86 8.42
N ASN A 238 1.47 -13.41 7.17
CA ASN A 238 1.43 -12.00 6.84
C ASN A 238 0.18 -11.56 6.08
N SER A 239 -0.76 -12.43 5.76
CA SER A 239 -2.09 -12.06 5.29
C SER A 239 -2.83 -11.27 6.36
N CYS A 240 -3.34 -10.08 6.01
CA CYS A 240 -4.00 -9.23 7.00
C CYS A 240 -5.43 -9.66 7.34
N LYS A 241 -6.09 -10.48 6.52
CA LYS A 241 -7.50 -10.87 6.73
C LYS A 241 -7.78 -11.46 8.13
N PRO A 242 -6.95 -12.36 8.70
CA PRO A 242 -7.18 -12.89 10.06
C PRO A 242 -7.12 -11.82 11.16
N PHE A 243 -6.41 -10.71 10.93
CA PHE A 243 -6.22 -9.64 11.90
C PHE A 243 -7.35 -8.59 11.89
N LEU A 244 -8.21 -8.58 10.86
CA LEU A 244 -9.25 -7.56 10.70
C LEU A 244 -10.29 -7.56 11.83
N LYS A 245 -10.47 -8.68 12.53
CA LYS A 245 -11.32 -8.75 13.74
C LYS A 245 -10.73 -8.02 14.94
N GLY A 246 -9.40 -7.87 14.99
CA GLY A 246 -8.69 -7.15 16.05
C GLY A 246 -8.62 -5.65 15.85
N VAL A 247 -9.05 -5.12 14.70
CA VAL A 247 -9.03 -3.67 14.42
C VAL A 247 -10.07 -2.96 15.29
N ASN A 248 -9.62 -2.00 16.10
CA ASN A 248 -10.49 -1.22 17.00
C ASN A 248 -10.53 0.26 16.66
N THR A 249 -9.69 0.73 15.73
CA THR A 249 -9.72 2.10 15.20
C THR A 249 -10.47 2.13 13.87
N PRO A 250 -11.13 3.25 13.51
CA PRO A 250 -11.87 3.35 12.27
C PRO A 250 -11.02 3.01 11.05
N LEU A 251 -11.43 2.02 10.26
CA LEU A 251 -10.74 1.56 9.06
C LEU A 251 -11.69 1.48 7.86
N LEU A 252 -11.35 2.19 6.78
CA LEU A 252 -11.93 1.97 5.46
C LEU A 252 -11.11 0.92 4.72
N LEU A 253 -11.66 -0.27 4.46
CA LEU A 253 -11.03 -1.30 3.63
C LEU A 253 -11.66 -1.30 2.24
N LEU A 254 -10.90 -0.82 1.25
CA LEU A 254 -11.34 -0.57 -0.11
C LEU A 254 -10.64 -1.50 -1.09
N ASN A 255 -11.35 -2.47 -1.63
CA ASN A 255 -10.87 -3.39 -2.66
C ASN A 255 -11.88 -3.47 -3.80
N ALA A 256 -11.47 -3.28 -5.06
CA ALA A 256 -12.35 -3.52 -6.20
C ALA A 256 -12.58 -5.03 -6.40
N VAL A 257 -13.82 -5.41 -6.75
CA VAL A 257 -14.17 -6.82 -7.02
C VAL A 257 -13.42 -7.36 -8.24
N ASN A 258 -13.12 -6.49 -9.22
CA ASN A 258 -12.38 -6.86 -10.43
C ASN A 258 -10.86 -6.66 -10.31
N ASP A 259 -10.30 -6.57 -9.11
CA ASP A 259 -8.85 -6.46 -8.92
C ASP A 259 -8.15 -7.70 -9.51
N PRO A 260 -7.22 -7.55 -10.49
CA PRO A 260 -6.59 -8.69 -11.13
C PRO A 260 -5.62 -9.46 -10.21
N PHE A 261 -5.24 -8.88 -9.06
CA PHE A 261 -4.27 -9.47 -8.14
C PHE A 261 -4.92 -10.27 -7.02
N LEU A 262 -6.22 -10.09 -6.79
CA LEU A 262 -6.91 -10.77 -5.71
C LEU A 262 -8.23 -11.38 -6.21
N PRO A 263 -8.45 -12.70 -6.08
CA PRO A 263 -9.72 -13.31 -6.41
C PRO A 263 -10.86 -12.72 -5.56
N PRO A 264 -12.03 -12.40 -6.14
CA PRO A 264 -13.14 -11.80 -5.40
C PRO A 264 -13.64 -12.67 -4.24
N GLU A 265 -13.48 -14.00 -4.34
CA GLU A 265 -13.92 -14.96 -3.34
C GLU A 265 -13.19 -14.84 -1.99
N VAL A 266 -11.98 -14.28 -2.00
CA VAL A 266 -11.20 -14.11 -0.77
C VAL A 266 -11.38 -12.73 -0.14
N LEU A 267 -12.11 -11.83 -0.78
CA LEU A 267 -12.43 -10.53 -0.21
C LEU A 267 -13.15 -10.70 1.14
N PRO A 268 -12.85 -9.84 2.14
CA PRO A 268 -13.48 -9.96 3.43
C PRO A 268 -14.97 -9.59 3.37
N THR A 269 -15.74 -10.27 4.19
CA THR A 269 -17.15 -10.03 4.44
C THR A 269 -17.35 -9.44 5.84
N GLY A 270 -18.56 -9.05 6.20
CA GLY A 270 -18.87 -8.59 7.55
C GLY A 270 -18.54 -9.60 8.67
N ARG A 271 -18.40 -10.90 8.33
CA ARG A 271 -17.99 -11.94 9.30
C ARG A 271 -16.49 -11.96 9.58
N ASP A 272 -15.70 -11.37 8.71
CA ASP A 272 -14.23 -11.38 8.77
C ASP A 272 -13.66 -10.15 9.49
N VAL A 273 -14.48 -9.16 9.79
CA VAL A 273 -14.05 -7.85 10.28
C VAL A 273 -14.72 -7.47 11.61
N SER A 274 -14.11 -6.52 12.34
CA SER A 274 -14.74 -5.88 13.50
C SER A 274 -15.74 -4.79 13.07
N SER A 275 -16.50 -4.25 14.02
CA SER A 275 -17.43 -3.13 13.80
C SER A 275 -16.71 -1.81 13.43
N ALA A 276 -15.41 -1.69 13.70
CA ALA A 276 -14.61 -0.52 13.32
C ALA A 276 -14.24 -0.50 11.83
N VAL A 277 -14.40 -1.62 11.11
CA VAL A 277 -14.02 -1.74 9.70
C VAL A 277 -15.23 -1.49 8.80
N THR A 278 -15.09 -0.52 7.92
CA THR A 278 -16.03 -0.27 6.82
C THR A 278 -15.51 -0.92 5.53
N LEU A 279 -16.23 -1.89 4.99
CA LEU A 279 -15.91 -2.51 3.71
C LEU A 279 -16.49 -1.68 2.55
N LEU A 280 -15.64 -1.33 1.59
CA LEU A 280 -16.03 -0.69 0.34
C LEU A 280 -15.48 -1.51 -0.83
N GLN A 281 -16.36 -2.23 -1.51
CA GLN A 281 -15.99 -3.18 -2.56
C GLN A 281 -16.73 -2.84 -3.87
N PRO A 282 -16.31 -1.77 -4.58
CA PRO A 282 -16.91 -1.42 -5.86
C PRO A 282 -16.65 -2.51 -6.90
N ALA A 283 -17.59 -2.70 -7.83
CA ALA A 283 -17.48 -3.72 -8.89
C ALA A 283 -16.24 -3.50 -9.79
N TYR A 284 -15.84 -2.27 -9.98
CA TYR A 284 -14.73 -1.87 -10.86
C TYR A 284 -13.76 -0.94 -10.11
N GLY A 285 -12.50 -0.94 -10.54
CA GLY A 285 -11.43 -0.17 -9.93
C GLY A 285 -10.04 -0.78 -10.19
N GLY A 286 -9.99 -2.02 -10.69
CA GLY A 286 -8.73 -2.72 -10.89
C GLY A 286 -7.87 -2.76 -9.63
N HIS A 287 -6.56 -2.84 -9.80
CA HIS A 287 -5.61 -2.70 -8.70
C HIS A 287 -5.15 -1.25 -8.59
N VAL A 288 -5.75 -0.50 -7.66
CA VAL A 288 -5.45 0.94 -7.40
C VAL A 288 -5.74 1.87 -8.61
N GLY A 289 -6.51 1.42 -9.60
CA GLY A 289 -6.86 2.22 -10.76
C GLY A 289 -7.94 3.24 -10.43
N PHE A 290 -9.14 2.76 -10.13
CA PHE A 290 -10.31 3.56 -9.79
C PHE A 290 -10.54 4.74 -10.75
N VAL A 291 -10.25 4.53 -12.05
CA VAL A 291 -10.46 5.55 -13.07
C VAL A 291 -11.93 5.92 -13.14
N SER A 292 -12.20 7.20 -13.06
CA SER A 292 -13.56 7.73 -13.06
C SER A 292 -13.75 8.79 -14.16
N ARG A 293 -14.97 8.89 -14.69
CA ARG A 293 -15.36 9.95 -15.62
C ARG A 293 -16.18 10.99 -14.88
N ASN A 294 -15.73 12.24 -14.91
CA ASN A 294 -16.47 13.38 -14.40
C ASN A 294 -16.52 14.47 -15.48
N GLN A 295 -17.70 15.03 -15.76
CA GLN A 295 -17.93 16.05 -16.80
C GLN A 295 -17.27 15.69 -18.15
N GLY A 296 -17.38 14.43 -18.57
CA GLY A 296 -16.81 13.92 -19.82
C GLY A 296 -15.31 13.61 -19.79
N ARG A 297 -14.56 14.02 -18.75
CA ARG A 297 -13.11 13.82 -18.62
C ARG A 297 -12.78 12.66 -17.69
N LEU A 298 -11.75 11.89 -18.05
CA LEU A 298 -11.20 10.85 -17.19
C LEU A 298 -10.27 11.45 -16.13
N ASN A 299 -10.32 10.92 -14.92
CA ASN A 299 -9.50 11.38 -13.80
C ASN A 299 -9.33 10.27 -12.75
N LEU A 300 -8.45 10.52 -11.78
CA LEU A 300 -8.15 9.64 -10.64
C LEU A 300 -8.67 10.22 -9.30
N GLN A 301 -9.60 11.17 -9.34
CA GLN A 301 -10.02 11.92 -8.15
C GLN A 301 -10.95 11.14 -7.23
N TRP A 302 -11.59 10.07 -7.73
CA TRP A 302 -12.55 9.31 -6.92
C TRP A 302 -11.90 8.68 -5.67
N LEU A 303 -10.73 8.06 -5.84
CA LEU A 303 -10.00 7.39 -4.74
C LEU A 303 -9.57 8.37 -3.64
N PRO A 304 -8.78 9.43 -3.93
CA PRO A 304 -8.36 10.38 -2.89
C PRO A 304 -9.55 11.07 -2.22
N GLN A 305 -10.59 11.46 -2.98
CA GLN A 305 -11.79 12.07 -2.40
C GLN A 305 -12.55 11.11 -1.47
N THR A 306 -12.66 9.83 -1.84
CA THR A 306 -13.30 8.80 -1.00
C THR A 306 -12.54 8.64 0.32
N VAL A 307 -11.23 8.50 0.27
CA VAL A 307 -10.37 8.35 1.45
C VAL A 307 -10.44 9.58 2.35
N LEU A 308 -10.24 10.78 1.81
CA LEU A 308 -10.22 12.01 2.60
C LEU A 308 -11.63 12.39 3.15
N ASN A 309 -12.70 12.05 2.44
CA ASN A 309 -14.06 12.21 2.97
C ASN A 309 -14.37 11.22 4.10
N TYR A 310 -13.76 10.03 4.09
CA TYR A 310 -13.82 9.12 5.21
C TYR A 310 -13.13 9.72 6.44
N PHE A 311 -11.92 10.24 6.30
CA PHE A 311 -11.16 10.85 7.41
C PHE A 311 -11.85 12.08 7.99
N LYS A 312 -12.54 12.88 7.16
CA LYS A 312 -13.28 14.07 7.62
C LYS A 312 -14.30 13.75 8.72
N GLN A 313 -14.83 12.52 8.80
CA GLN A 313 -15.80 12.10 9.81
C GLN A 313 -15.16 11.91 11.19
N TYR A 314 -13.84 11.85 11.25
CA TYR A 314 -13.03 11.60 12.45
C TYR A 314 -12.11 12.77 12.79
N GLN A 315 -12.39 13.97 12.26
CA GLN A 315 -11.69 15.19 12.71
C GLN A 315 -12.00 15.45 14.19
N PRO A 316 -11.02 16.02 14.94
CA PRO A 316 -11.23 16.43 16.34
C PRO A 316 -12.38 17.39 16.50
#